data_6e1ee702327e3de050350128351e5d8f
#
_entry.id   6e1ee702327e3de050350128351e5d8f
#
_cell.length_a   1.000
_cell.length_b   1.000
_cell.length_c   1.000
_cell.angle_alpha   90.00
_cell.angle_beta   90.00
_cell.angle_gamma   90.00
#
_symmetry.space_group_name_H-M   'P 1'
#
loop_
_entity.id
_entity.type
_entity.pdbx_description
1 polymer ?
#
loop_
_entity_poly.entity_id
_entity_poly.type
_entity_poly.pdbx_seq_one_letter_code
_entity_poly.pdbx_strand_id
1 'polypeptide(L)'
;SVVRLTFAPDGDGAAPVVAFHFLTPFKYAKLPSAAAANLRITKVEQTAPDSATVAVAADATAAFVTLESLAVVGAFSGGAFTLLAGGAATVTFRAREHFSVDALRRGLRVRSLADTLTHASGEASGAEAAARRLSRGPRRSWRD
;
A
#
# COMPACT_ATOMS: atom_id res chain seq x y z
N SER A 1 -1.53 13.88 -12.64
CA SER A 1 -0.16 14.43 -12.50
C SER A 1 0.18 14.60 -11.02
N VAL A 2 1.45 14.40 -10.67
CA VAL A 2 2.00 14.57 -9.32
C VAL A 2 3.22 15.49 -9.40
N VAL A 3 3.35 16.42 -8.46
CA VAL A 3 4.51 17.29 -8.31
C VAL A 3 5.34 16.77 -7.14
N ARG A 4 6.62 16.54 -7.38
CA ARG A 4 7.60 16.22 -6.35
C ARG A 4 8.31 17.52 -5.95
N LEU A 5 8.27 17.84 -4.68
CA LEU A 5 9.01 18.94 -4.08
C LEU A 5 10.16 18.35 -3.27
N THR A 6 11.36 18.86 -3.46
CA THR A 6 12.53 18.46 -2.70
C THR A 6 13.09 19.70 -2.02
N PHE A 7 13.11 19.69 -0.69
CA PHE A 7 13.70 20.74 0.13
C PHE A 7 15.06 20.25 0.62
N ALA A 8 16.12 20.90 0.15
CA ALA A 8 17.45 20.70 0.69
C ALA A 8 17.67 21.73 1.80
N PRO A 9 17.88 21.35 3.06
CA PRO A 9 18.21 22.31 4.10
C PRO A 9 19.62 22.87 3.86
N ASP A 10 19.80 24.14 4.12
CA ASP A 10 21.12 24.79 4.10
C ASP A 10 21.91 24.32 5.33
N GLY A 11 22.88 23.42 5.13
CA GLY A 11 23.77 22.95 6.18
C GLY A 11 24.29 21.53 5.92
N ASP A 12 25.51 21.28 6.39
CA ASP A 12 26.18 19.99 6.26
C ASP A 12 25.46 18.89 7.05
N GLY A 13 24.95 17.88 6.35
CA GLY A 13 24.50 16.61 6.91
C GLY A 13 23.00 16.42 7.12
N ALA A 14 22.14 17.40 6.80
CA ALA A 14 20.72 17.20 6.88
C ALA A 14 20.16 16.52 5.62
N ALA A 15 19.40 15.43 5.78
CA ALA A 15 18.77 14.75 4.67
C ALA A 15 17.69 15.62 3.99
N PRO A 16 17.59 15.58 2.65
CA PRO A 16 16.56 16.33 1.95
C PRO A 16 15.16 15.83 2.31
N VAL A 17 14.24 16.74 2.52
CA VAL A 17 12.81 16.43 2.73
C VAL A 17 12.12 16.40 1.38
N VAL A 18 11.43 15.31 1.10
CA VAL A 18 10.68 15.13 -0.15
C VAL A 18 9.18 15.14 0.18
N ALA A 19 8.44 16.00 -0.50
CA ALA A 19 6.99 16.04 -0.45
C ALA A 19 6.39 15.78 -1.83
N PHE A 20 5.19 15.20 -1.87
CA PHE A 20 4.43 14.99 -3.09
C PHE A 20 3.11 15.73 -3.05
N HIS A 21 2.79 16.44 -4.12
CA HIS A 21 1.51 17.10 -4.28
C HIS A 21 0.79 16.54 -5.51
N PHE A 22 -0.40 15.97 -5.30
CA PHE A 22 -1.24 15.45 -6.36
C PHE A 22 -2.14 16.56 -6.89
N LEU A 23 -2.03 16.87 -8.18
CA LEU A 23 -2.79 17.94 -8.83
C LEU A 23 -4.27 17.57 -9.07
N THR A 24 -4.62 16.31 -8.90
CA THR A 24 -5.96 15.79 -9.08
C THR A 24 -6.42 15.11 -7.78
N PRO A 25 -7.64 15.35 -7.30
CA PRO A 25 -8.19 14.61 -6.18
C PRO A 25 -8.10 13.09 -6.40
N PHE A 26 -7.77 12.31 -5.37
CA PHE A 26 -7.52 10.86 -5.48
C PHE A 26 -8.68 10.08 -6.10
N LYS A 27 -9.92 10.50 -5.85
CA LYS A 27 -11.12 9.88 -6.44
C LYS A 27 -11.16 9.93 -7.98
N TYR A 28 -10.39 10.83 -8.59
CA TYR A 28 -10.26 10.97 -10.04
C TYR A 28 -8.88 10.56 -10.56
N ALA A 29 -7.95 10.24 -9.66
CA ALA A 29 -6.61 9.81 -10.03
C ALA A 29 -6.66 8.34 -10.49
N LYS A 30 -6.26 8.09 -11.73
CA LYS A 30 -6.07 6.73 -12.26
C LYS A 30 -4.74 6.19 -11.74
N LEU A 31 -4.73 5.73 -10.50
CA LEU A 31 -3.57 5.09 -9.89
C LEU A 31 -3.62 3.58 -10.20
N PRO A 32 -2.51 2.98 -10.64
CA PRO A 32 -2.45 1.54 -10.81
C PRO A 32 -2.50 0.85 -9.44
N SER A 33 -3.12 -0.34 -9.38
CA SER A 33 -3.06 -1.21 -8.19
C SER A 33 -1.61 -1.61 -7.88
N ALA A 34 -1.34 -2.15 -6.70
CA ALA A 34 0.00 -2.63 -6.34
C ALA A 34 0.51 -3.66 -7.35
N ALA A 35 -0.36 -4.58 -7.80
CA ALA A 35 -0.02 -5.57 -8.82
C ALA A 35 0.29 -4.91 -10.18
N ALA A 36 -0.52 -3.94 -10.63
CA ALA A 36 -0.29 -3.24 -11.89
C ALA A 36 0.93 -2.31 -11.85
N ALA A 37 1.26 -1.77 -10.67
CA ALA A 37 2.47 -0.99 -10.44
C ALA A 37 3.72 -1.87 -10.22
N ASN A 38 3.57 -3.20 -10.20
CA ASN A 38 4.61 -4.15 -9.80
C ASN A 38 5.28 -3.73 -8.48
N LEU A 39 4.43 -3.31 -7.52
CA LEU A 39 4.87 -2.90 -6.19
C LEU A 39 5.32 -4.15 -5.41
N ARG A 40 6.58 -4.20 -5.03
CA ARG A 40 7.19 -5.39 -4.46
C ARG A 40 8.21 -5.06 -3.39
N ILE A 41 8.37 -5.98 -2.45
CA ILE A 41 9.46 -5.99 -1.48
C ILE A 41 10.67 -6.61 -2.17
N THR A 42 11.77 -5.87 -2.28
CA THR A 42 12.98 -6.29 -3.00
C THR A 42 14.04 -6.86 -2.06
N LYS A 43 14.09 -6.37 -0.82
CA LYS A 43 15.07 -6.82 0.17
C LYS A 43 14.50 -6.71 1.57
N VAL A 44 14.83 -7.69 2.42
CA VAL A 44 14.61 -7.64 3.87
C VAL A 44 15.91 -8.07 4.54
N GLU A 45 16.47 -7.23 5.38
CA GLU A 45 17.76 -7.45 6.02
C GLU A 45 17.66 -7.11 7.50
N GLN A 46 18.04 -8.06 8.35
CA GLN A 46 18.08 -7.83 9.78
C GLN A 46 19.31 -6.98 10.13
N THR A 47 19.09 -5.87 10.82
CA THR A 47 20.13 -4.92 11.22
C THR A 47 20.49 -5.02 12.69
N ALA A 48 19.56 -5.51 13.51
CA ALA A 48 19.74 -5.79 14.93
C ALA A 48 18.75 -6.92 15.36
N PRO A 49 18.87 -7.49 16.56
CA PRO A 49 17.96 -8.54 17.03
C PRO A 49 16.48 -8.16 17.01
N ASP A 50 16.19 -6.86 17.13
CA ASP A 50 14.84 -6.26 17.15
C ASP A 50 14.56 -5.36 15.94
N SER A 51 15.47 -5.27 14.96
CA SER A 51 15.36 -4.31 13.86
C SER A 51 15.73 -4.92 12.52
N ALA A 52 15.02 -4.51 11.47
CA ALA A 52 15.31 -4.86 10.08
C ALA A 52 15.08 -3.70 9.14
N THR A 53 15.75 -3.69 8.00
CA THR A 53 15.45 -2.81 6.87
C THR A 53 14.65 -3.56 5.82
N VAL A 54 13.66 -2.89 5.23
CA VAL A 54 12.81 -3.40 4.17
C VAL A 54 12.88 -2.46 2.99
N ALA A 55 13.37 -2.95 1.86
CA ALA A 55 13.41 -2.20 0.61
C ALA A 55 12.19 -2.56 -0.25
N VAL A 56 11.56 -1.54 -0.80
CA VAL A 56 10.36 -1.62 -1.63
C VAL A 56 10.61 -0.89 -2.94
N ALA A 57 10.16 -1.44 -4.05
CA ALA A 57 10.26 -0.81 -5.37
C ALA A 57 8.93 -0.92 -6.12
N ALA A 58 8.71 0.00 -7.05
CA ALA A 58 7.56 0.02 -7.93
C ALA A 58 7.96 0.45 -9.35
N ASP A 59 7.39 -0.18 -10.38
CA ASP A 59 7.67 0.15 -11.77
C ASP A 59 6.76 1.28 -12.27
N ALA A 60 5.58 1.46 -11.67
CA ALA A 60 4.70 2.61 -11.89
C ALA A 60 4.44 3.36 -10.58
N THR A 61 3.87 4.57 -10.67
CA THR A 61 3.60 5.40 -9.48
C THR A 61 2.62 4.71 -8.53
N ALA A 62 3.07 4.47 -7.29
CA ALA A 62 2.27 3.92 -6.20
C ALA A 62 2.14 4.97 -5.08
N ALA A 63 0.91 5.44 -4.84
CA ALA A 63 0.62 6.44 -3.82
C ALA A 63 0.25 5.77 -2.50
N PHE A 64 0.69 6.38 -1.38
CA PHE A 64 0.41 5.92 -0.02
C PHE A 64 0.72 4.44 0.17
N VAL A 65 1.94 4.06 -0.20
CA VAL A 65 2.46 2.71 0.03
C VAL A 65 2.59 2.48 1.54
N THR A 66 2.00 1.40 2.00
CA THR A 66 2.08 0.94 3.39
C THR A 66 2.66 -0.45 3.48
N LEU A 67 3.39 -0.70 4.55
CA LEU A 67 3.89 -2.02 4.90
C LEU A 67 3.18 -2.53 6.16
N GLU A 68 2.82 -3.79 6.14
CA GLU A 68 2.21 -4.50 7.26
C GLU A 68 3.01 -5.76 7.58
N SER A 69 3.15 -6.09 8.85
CA SER A 69 3.70 -7.38 9.31
C SER A 69 2.61 -8.14 10.04
N LEU A 70 2.26 -9.31 9.52
CA LEU A 70 1.26 -10.21 10.11
C LEU A 70 1.87 -11.25 11.06
N ALA A 71 3.19 -11.44 11.01
CA ALA A 71 3.86 -12.50 11.76
C ALA A 71 4.72 -11.97 12.92
N VAL A 72 5.15 -10.72 12.86
CA VAL A 72 6.01 -10.10 13.87
C VAL A 72 5.39 -8.80 14.31
N VAL A 73 5.20 -8.62 15.61
CA VAL A 73 4.63 -7.40 16.19
C VAL A 73 5.71 -6.31 16.23
N GLY A 74 5.43 -5.18 15.59
CA GLY A 74 6.37 -4.07 15.51
C GLY A 74 5.81 -2.88 14.74
N ALA A 75 6.67 -1.93 14.41
CA ALA A 75 6.33 -0.73 13.67
C ALA A 75 7.33 -0.44 12.57
N PHE A 76 6.84 0.14 11.47
CA PHE A 76 7.67 0.65 10.39
C PHE A 76 7.96 2.14 10.59
N SER A 77 9.17 2.57 10.26
CA SER A 77 9.49 4.00 10.20
C SER A 77 8.75 4.65 9.01
N GLY A 78 8.15 5.81 9.25
CA GLY A 78 7.68 6.66 8.17
C GLY A 78 6.30 6.36 7.59
N GLY A 79 5.45 5.60 8.25
CA GLY A 79 4.02 5.47 7.89
C GLY A 79 3.78 5.14 6.40
N ALA A 80 2.95 5.95 5.73
CA ALA A 80 2.69 5.82 4.30
C ALA A 80 3.61 6.74 3.47
N PHE A 81 4.13 6.24 2.35
CA PHE A 81 5.00 6.98 1.44
C PHE A 81 4.57 6.80 -0.03
N THR A 82 5.06 7.66 -0.91
CA THR A 82 4.75 7.58 -2.34
C THR A 82 6.01 7.20 -3.12
N LEU A 83 5.89 6.19 -3.97
CA LEU A 83 6.89 5.85 -4.97
C LEU A 83 6.47 6.38 -6.34
N LEU A 84 7.35 7.09 -7.01
CA LEU A 84 7.19 7.40 -8.43
C LEU A 84 7.58 6.19 -9.29
N ALA A 85 7.21 6.21 -10.56
CA ALA A 85 7.57 5.16 -11.52
C ALA A 85 9.09 4.89 -11.51
N GLY A 86 9.47 3.62 -11.37
CA GLY A 86 10.87 3.19 -11.23
C GLY A 86 11.51 3.53 -9.88
N GLY A 87 10.74 4.05 -8.93
CA GLY A 87 11.23 4.46 -7.61
C GLY A 87 11.40 3.31 -6.64
N ALA A 88 12.28 3.52 -5.65
CA ALA A 88 12.47 2.62 -4.52
C ALA A 88 12.57 3.42 -3.22
N ALA A 89 12.22 2.77 -2.11
CA ALA A 89 12.39 3.31 -0.77
C ALA A 89 12.84 2.20 0.18
N THR A 90 13.56 2.60 1.22
CA THR A 90 13.94 1.70 2.32
C THR A 90 13.33 2.23 3.60
N VAL A 91 12.63 1.36 4.32
CA VAL A 91 12.04 1.66 5.63
C VAL A 91 12.61 0.73 6.68
N THR A 92 12.70 1.23 7.91
CA THR A 92 13.14 0.42 9.04
C THR A 92 11.94 -0.18 9.74
N PHE A 93 11.98 -1.46 10.01
CA PHE A 93 11.07 -2.17 10.89
C PHE A 93 11.71 -2.32 12.27
N ARG A 94 10.98 -2.00 13.33
CA ARG A 94 11.37 -2.23 14.71
C ARG A 94 10.35 -3.12 15.39
N ALA A 95 10.76 -4.30 15.79
CA ALA A 95 9.95 -5.24 16.54
C ALA A 95 9.90 -4.88 18.03
N ARG A 96 8.90 -5.37 18.74
CA ARG A 96 8.81 -5.26 20.20
C ARG A 96 9.73 -6.24 20.93
N GLU A 97 10.04 -7.35 20.28
CA GLU A 97 10.86 -8.44 20.80
C GLU A 97 11.82 -8.95 19.71
N HIS A 98 12.78 -9.80 20.08
CA HIS A 98 13.65 -10.45 19.12
C HIS A 98 12.83 -11.31 18.15
N PHE A 99 13.16 -11.29 16.89
CA PHE A 99 12.42 -11.99 15.85
C PHE A 99 13.37 -12.68 14.86
N SER A 100 12.82 -13.61 14.09
CA SER A 100 13.49 -14.18 12.92
C SER A 100 13.14 -13.38 11.67
N VAL A 101 14.15 -13.02 10.89
CA VAL A 101 13.96 -12.33 9.61
C VAL A 101 13.08 -13.12 8.64
N ASP A 102 13.13 -14.45 8.69
CA ASP A 102 12.28 -15.30 7.86
C ASP A 102 10.81 -15.27 8.29
N ALA A 103 10.53 -15.14 9.59
CA ALA A 103 9.17 -14.91 10.08
C ALA A 103 8.66 -13.56 9.58
N LEU A 104 9.47 -12.51 9.65
CA LEU A 104 9.11 -11.21 9.12
C LEU A 104 8.82 -11.29 7.61
N ARG A 105 9.71 -11.89 6.82
CA ARG A 105 9.54 -12.04 5.35
C ARG A 105 8.23 -12.73 4.98
N ARG A 106 7.86 -13.81 5.68
CA ARG A 106 6.61 -14.54 5.40
C ARG A 106 5.37 -13.72 5.73
N GLY A 107 5.45 -12.87 6.75
CA GLY A 107 4.34 -12.05 7.21
C GLY A 107 4.23 -10.67 6.55
N LEU A 108 5.22 -10.25 5.77
CA LEU A 108 5.21 -8.93 5.14
C LEU A 108 4.17 -8.81 4.05
N ARG A 109 3.45 -7.69 4.08
CA ARG A 109 2.53 -7.24 3.03
C ARG A 109 2.86 -5.82 2.64
N VAL A 110 2.77 -5.54 1.36
CA VAL A 110 2.87 -4.18 0.81
C VAL A 110 1.58 -3.86 0.07
N ARG A 111 1.04 -2.67 0.30
CA ARG A 111 -0.20 -2.18 -0.30
C ARG A 111 -0.03 -0.73 -0.73
N SER A 112 -0.89 -0.30 -1.65
CA SER A 112 -1.03 1.10 -2.07
C SER A 112 -2.46 1.59 -1.86
N LEU A 113 -2.68 2.90 -1.97
CA LEU A 113 -4.03 3.48 -1.92
C LEU A 113 -4.97 2.84 -2.96
N ALA A 114 -4.47 2.54 -4.15
CA ALA A 114 -5.28 1.98 -5.22
C ALA A 114 -5.88 0.60 -4.87
N ASP A 115 -5.17 -0.20 -4.06
CA ASP A 115 -5.68 -1.51 -3.61
C ASP A 115 -6.86 -1.36 -2.66
N THR A 116 -6.85 -0.33 -1.82
CA THR A 116 -7.97 -0.02 -0.92
C THR A 116 -9.22 0.40 -1.70
N LEU A 117 -9.04 1.19 -2.77
CA LEU A 117 -10.15 1.65 -3.61
C LEU A 117 -10.78 0.51 -4.42
N THR A 118 -9.98 -0.45 -4.90
CA THR A 118 -10.49 -1.61 -5.64
C THR A 118 -11.30 -2.56 -4.75
N HIS A 119 -10.91 -2.76 -3.51
CA HIS A 119 -11.68 -3.55 -2.53
C HIS A 119 -13.05 -2.94 -2.25
N ALA A 120 -13.11 -1.64 -2.02
CA ALA A 120 -14.38 -0.93 -1.79
C ALA A 120 -15.33 -1.05 -2.98
N SER A 121 -14.81 -1.01 -4.21
CA SER A 121 -15.60 -1.17 -5.44
C SER A 121 -16.13 -2.59 -5.62
N GLY A 122 -15.35 -3.60 -5.23
CA GLY A 122 -15.74 -5.02 -5.31
C GLY A 122 -16.87 -5.37 -4.33
N GLU A 123 -16.81 -4.87 -3.11
CA GLU A 123 -17.84 -5.10 -2.09
C GLU A 123 -19.17 -4.40 -2.46
N ALA A 124 -19.12 -3.17 -2.99
CA ALA A 124 -20.30 -2.46 -3.43
C ALA A 124 -20.99 -3.18 -4.61
N SER A 125 -20.23 -3.73 -5.56
CA SER A 125 -20.77 -4.52 -6.67
C SER A 125 -21.42 -5.83 -6.20
N GLY A 126 -20.84 -6.50 -5.22
CA GLY A 126 -21.39 -7.72 -4.62
C GLY A 126 -22.70 -7.47 -3.88
N ALA A 127 -22.79 -6.40 -3.10
CA ALA A 127 -23.99 -6.02 -2.37
C ALA A 127 -25.14 -5.63 -3.31
N GLU A 128 -24.84 -4.89 -4.38
CA GLU A 128 -25.84 -4.51 -5.39
C GLU A 128 -26.36 -5.71 -6.20
N ALA A 129 -25.48 -6.67 -6.54
CA ALA A 129 -25.84 -7.90 -7.21
C ALA A 129 -26.73 -8.80 -6.30
N ALA A 130 -26.43 -8.86 -5.00
CA ALA A 130 -27.25 -9.58 -4.01
C ALA A 130 -28.61 -8.93 -3.83
N ALA A 131 -28.70 -7.61 -3.75
CA ALA A 131 -29.96 -6.86 -3.66
C ALA A 131 -30.84 -7.08 -4.89
N ARG A 132 -30.28 -7.10 -6.10
CA ARG A 132 -31.01 -7.40 -7.36
C ARG A 132 -31.53 -8.84 -7.40
N ARG A 133 -30.84 -9.81 -6.79
CA ARG A 133 -31.33 -11.19 -6.70
C ARG A 133 -32.52 -11.33 -5.76
N LEU A 134 -32.50 -10.60 -4.63
CA LEU A 134 -33.60 -10.60 -3.65
C LEU A 134 -34.85 -9.89 -4.16
N SER A 135 -34.73 -8.88 -5.02
CA SER A 135 -35.87 -8.15 -5.62
C SER A 135 -36.57 -8.94 -6.71
N ARG A 136 -35.98 -10.00 -7.24
CA ARG A 136 -36.66 -10.92 -8.15
C ARG A 136 -37.31 -12.05 -7.35
N GLY A 137 -38.42 -11.74 -6.66
CA GLY A 137 -39.25 -12.73 -6.02
C GLY A 137 -39.83 -13.74 -7.04
N PRO A 138 -40.22 -14.96 -6.58
CA PRO A 138 -40.74 -15.99 -7.46
C PRO A 138 -41.98 -15.47 -8.16
N ARG A 139 -41.98 -15.45 -9.49
CA ARG A 139 -43.16 -15.24 -10.29
C ARG A 139 -44.14 -16.36 -9.96
N ARG A 140 -45.17 -16.06 -9.17
CA ARG A 140 -46.31 -16.95 -9.02
C ARG A 140 -47.02 -17.03 -10.37
N SER A 141 -46.93 -18.17 -11.04
CA SER A 141 -47.81 -18.49 -12.16
C SER A 141 -49.18 -18.86 -11.58
N TRP A 142 -50.10 -17.96 -11.68
CA TRP A 142 -51.52 -18.31 -11.59
C TRP A 142 -51.92 -18.94 -12.92
N ARG A 143 -52.20 -20.23 -12.92
CA ARG A 143 -52.97 -20.89 -13.96
C ARG A 143 -54.32 -21.21 -13.33
N ASP A 144 -55.34 -20.74 -14.00
CA ASP A 144 -56.74 -21.13 -13.81
C ASP A 144 -56.93 -22.60 -14.12
#